data_e49671bc9d83bbfda735e7d3e344083a
#
_entry.id   e49671bc9d83bbfda735e7d3e344083a
#
_cell.length_a   1.000
_cell.length_b   1.000
_cell.length_c   1.000
_cell.angle_alpha   90.00
_cell.angle_beta   90.00
_cell.angle_gamma   90.00
#
_symmetry.space_group_name_H-M   'P 1'
#
loop_
_entity.id
_entity.type
_entity.pdbx_description
1 polymer ?
#
loop_
_entity_poly.entity_id
_entity_poly.type
_entity_poly.pdbx_seq_one_letter_code
_entity_poly.pdbx_strand_id
1 'polypeptide(L)'
;EGDYQMGDQINVELFTEGEFVDVVGTSKGKGFQGVVKRHGFAGVGQATHGQHNRLRAPGSIGAASYPARVFKGMRMAGRMGGERVTVQNLRVVKVIADKNLLVVKGCVPGHKNAYVIVEK
;
A
#
# COMPACT_ATOMS: atom_id res chain seq x y z
N GLU A 1 9.06 -22.62 14.13
CA GLU A 1 8.64 -23.61 13.11
C GLU A 1 7.92 -24.74 13.85
N GLY A 2 6.62 -24.82 13.64
CA GLY A 2 5.82 -25.89 14.23
C GLY A 2 5.69 -27.06 13.26
N ASP A 3 5.73 -28.28 13.78
CA ASP A 3 5.47 -29.47 13.00
C ASP A 3 3.96 -29.58 12.74
N TYR A 4 3.52 -29.14 11.55
CA TYR A 4 2.14 -29.28 11.10
C TYR A 4 1.99 -30.49 10.19
N GLN A 5 0.91 -31.23 10.37
CA GLN A 5 0.56 -32.37 9.53
C GLN A 5 -0.60 -32.00 8.58
N MET A 6 -0.72 -32.73 7.50
CA MET A 6 -1.85 -32.59 6.58
C MET A 6 -3.16 -32.86 7.29
N GLY A 7 -4.11 -31.93 7.27
CA GLY A 7 -5.39 -32.02 7.94
C GLY A 7 -5.49 -31.28 9.28
N ASP A 8 -4.40 -30.73 9.78
CA ASP A 8 -4.43 -29.92 11.00
C ASP A 8 -5.24 -28.64 10.80
N GLN A 9 -6.06 -28.32 11.77
CA GLN A 9 -6.78 -27.05 11.79
C GLN A 9 -5.94 -25.98 12.47
N ILE A 10 -5.67 -24.92 11.76
CA ILE A 10 -4.96 -23.74 12.25
C ILE A 10 -5.97 -22.63 12.51
N ASN A 11 -5.99 -22.10 13.72
CA ASN A 11 -6.88 -21.04 14.16
C ASN A 11 -6.10 -19.88 14.82
N VAL A 12 -6.79 -18.85 15.27
CA VAL A 12 -6.16 -17.64 15.85
C VAL A 12 -5.38 -17.89 17.14
N GLU A 13 -5.52 -19.05 17.75
CA GLU A 13 -4.79 -19.41 18.97
C GLU A 13 -3.27 -19.53 18.78
N LEU A 14 -2.81 -19.57 17.53
CA LEU A 14 -1.37 -19.46 17.20
C LEU A 14 -0.75 -18.14 17.63
N PHE A 15 -1.54 -17.10 17.76
CA PHE A 15 -1.09 -15.75 18.10
C PHE A 15 -1.35 -15.50 19.58
N THR A 16 -0.43 -14.76 20.20
CA THR A 16 -0.54 -14.31 21.59
C THR A 16 -0.73 -12.82 21.67
N GLU A 17 -1.47 -12.36 22.67
CA GLU A 17 -1.66 -10.94 22.91
C GLU A 17 -0.32 -10.25 23.21
N GLY A 18 -0.09 -9.10 22.59
CA GLY A 18 1.11 -8.30 22.77
C GLY A 18 2.26 -8.64 21.84
N GLU A 19 2.19 -9.73 21.06
CA GLU A 19 3.22 -10.01 20.06
C GLU A 19 3.09 -9.11 18.83
N PHE A 20 4.17 -9.01 18.06
CA PHE A 20 4.20 -8.26 16.81
C PHE A 20 4.06 -9.19 15.62
N VAL A 21 3.27 -8.78 14.65
CA VAL A 21 3.02 -9.54 13.43
C VAL A 21 3.17 -8.64 12.20
N ASP A 22 3.48 -9.27 11.08
CA ASP A 22 3.49 -8.63 9.77
C ASP A 22 2.23 -9.04 9.01
N VAL A 23 1.58 -8.07 8.38
CA VAL A 23 0.36 -8.32 7.60
C VAL A 23 0.62 -7.99 6.14
N VAL A 24 0.40 -8.98 5.30
CA VAL A 24 0.58 -8.89 3.85
C VAL A 24 -0.78 -8.95 3.18
N GLY A 25 -1.04 -8.00 2.32
CA GLY A 25 -2.30 -7.94 1.57
C GLY A 25 -2.13 -7.22 0.25
N THR A 26 -3.20 -7.14 -0.50
CA THR A 26 -3.26 -6.37 -1.75
C THR A 26 -3.93 -5.04 -1.46
N SER A 27 -3.25 -3.95 -1.77
CA SER A 27 -3.79 -2.60 -1.56
C SER A 27 -5.01 -2.33 -2.42
N LYS A 28 -5.84 -1.38 -2.00
CA LYS A 28 -7.02 -0.98 -2.78
C LYS A 28 -6.61 -0.53 -4.18
N GLY A 29 -7.23 -1.08 -5.20
CA GLY A 29 -7.05 -0.64 -6.59
C GLY A 29 -7.67 0.75 -6.79
N LYS A 30 -6.92 1.67 -7.39
CA LYS A 30 -7.37 3.04 -7.68
C LYS A 30 -7.36 3.36 -9.16
N GLY A 31 -7.04 2.38 -9.99
CA GLY A 31 -6.95 2.55 -11.43
C GLY A 31 -5.79 3.44 -11.85
N PHE A 32 -5.91 4.06 -13.01
CA PHE A 32 -4.92 5.01 -13.51
C PHE A 32 -5.07 6.34 -12.80
N GLN A 33 -4.02 6.80 -12.14
CA GLN A 33 -4.01 8.08 -11.41
C GLN A 33 -2.90 9.00 -11.92
N GLY A 34 -3.19 10.30 -11.88
CA GLY A 34 -2.21 11.34 -12.17
C GLY A 34 -1.16 11.49 -11.07
N VAL A 35 -0.13 12.26 -11.35
CA VAL A 35 1.03 12.43 -10.46
C VAL A 35 0.69 13.11 -9.12
N VAL A 36 -0.34 13.92 -9.07
CA VAL A 36 -0.75 14.60 -7.82
C VAL A 36 -1.21 13.57 -6.79
N LYS A 37 -2.09 12.66 -7.16
CA LYS A 37 -2.57 11.60 -6.25
C LYS A 37 -1.55 10.48 -6.09
N ARG A 38 -0.93 10.05 -7.19
CA ARG A 38 -0.03 8.88 -7.20
C ARG A 38 1.28 9.14 -6.48
N HIS A 39 1.86 10.33 -6.63
CA HIS A 39 3.18 10.66 -6.09
C HIS A 39 3.19 11.88 -5.16
N GLY A 40 2.05 12.50 -4.91
CA GLY A 40 1.96 13.66 -4.03
C GLY A 40 2.56 14.94 -4.62
N PHE A 41 2.61 15.06 -5.94
CA PHE A 41 3.09 16.29 -6.59
C PHE A 41 2.16 17.46 -6.30
N ALA A 42 2.74 18.64 -6.11
CA ALA A 42 1.97 19.86 -5.87
C ALA A 42 1.13 20.30 -7.08
N GLY A 43 1.50 19.87 -8.26
CA GLY A 43 0.95 20.39 -9.50
C GLY A 43 1.43 21.83 -9.77
N VAL A 44 0.71 22.53 -10.61
CA VAL A 44 0.94 23.95 -10.89
C VAL A 44 -0.10 24.74 -10.11
N GLY A 45 0.29 25.85 -9.49
CA GLY A 45 -0.63 26.72 -8.73
C GLY A 45 -1.80 27.25 -9.55
N GLN A 46 -2.67 28.04 -8.93
CA GLN A 46 -3.85 28.59 -9.59
C GLN A 46 -3.50 29.29 -10.89
N ALA A 47 -4.44 29.34 -11.84
CA ALA A 47 -4.27 29.97 -13.12
C ALA A 47 -3.88 31.45 -12.96
N THR A 48 -2.72 31.78 -13.48
CA THR A 48 -2.23 33.14 -13.64
C THR A 48 -2.33 33.58 -15.11
N HIS A 49 -1.91 34.77 -15.44
CA HIS A 49 -1.93 35.26 -16.83
C HIS A 49 -1.27 34.27 -17.79
N GLY A 50 -2.04 33.71 -18.76
CA GLY A 50 -1.56 32.76 -19.78
C GLY A 50 -1.47 31.31 -19.38
N GLN A 51 -1.87 30.94 -18.15
CA GLN A 51 -1.82 29.56 -17.68
C GLN A 51 -3.22 29.01 -17.45
N HIS A 52 -3.66 28.06 -18.26
CA HIS A 52 -5.04 27.59 -18.22
C HIS A 52 -5.23 26.08 -17.97
N ASN A 53 -4.39 25.17 -18.46
CA ASN A 53 -4.69 23.74 -18.51
C ASN A 53 -3.65 22.82 -17.87
N ARG A 54 -2.81 23.29 -16.94
CA ARG A 54 -1.69 22.53 -16.37
C ARG A 54 -1.72 22.37 -14.86
N LEU A 55 -2.89 22.47 -14.25
CA LEU A 55 -3.03 22.46 -12.79
C LEU A 55 -2.48 21.21 -12.11
N ARG A 56 -2.57 20.08 -12.77
CA ARG A 56 -2.16 18.78 -12.21
C ARG A 56 -1.07 18.09 -13.03
N ALA A 57 -0.30 18.86 -13.77
CA ALA A 57 0.79 18.33 -14.60
C ALA A 57 2.01 17.95 -13.77
N PRO A 58 2.81 16.96 -14.21
CA PRO A 58 4.03 16.55 -13.49
C PRO A 58 5.15 17.57 -13.53
N GLY A 59 5.11 18.52 -14.48
CA GLY A 59 6.20 19.45 -14.75
C GLY A 59 7.29 18.84 -15.64
N SER A 60 8.50 19.38 -15.56
CA SER A 60 9.64 18.88 -16.34
C SER A 60 9.99 17.44 -15.95
N ILE A 61 10.25 16.60 -16.95
CA ILE A 61 10.65 15.21 -16.77
C ILE A 61 12.13 14.94 -17.06
N GLY A 62 12.90 15.98 -17.39
CA GLY A 62 14.32 15.87 -17.68
C GLY A 62 14.87 17.13 -18.34
N ALA A 63 16.13 17.06 -18.75
CA ALA A 63 16.85 18.11 -19.48
C ALA A 63 16.93 17.78 -20.96
N ALA A 64 16.99 18.83 -21.81
CA ALA A 64 16.91 18.67 -23.26
C ALA A 64 18.18 18.12 -23.90
N SER A 65 19.29 18.85 -23.85
CA SER A 65 20.50 18.52 -24.63
C SER A 65 21.35 17.41 -23.99
N TYR A 66 21.39 17.36 -22.68
CA TYR A 66 22.09 16.32 -21.92
C TYR A 66 21.31 16.06 -20.61
N PRO A 67 20.93 14.82 -20.34
CA PRO A 67 21.25 13.54 -20.99
C PRO A 67 20.40 13.20 -22.21
N ALA A 68 19.52 14.05 -22.71
CA ALA A 68 18.63 13.84 -23.86
C ALA A 68 17.72 12.61 -23.73
N ARG A 69 17.36 12.23 -22.53
CA ARG A 69 16.49 11.09 -22.25
C ARG A 69 15.74 11.30 -20.92
N VAL A 70 14.69 10.55 -20.74
CA VAL A 70 13.99 10.42 -19.45
C VAL A 70 14.54 9.19 -18.73
N PHE A 71 14.99 9.35 -17.50
CA PHE A 71 15.51 8.23 -16.71
C PHE A 71 14.43 7.21 -16.35
N LYS A 72 14.82 5.94 -16.25
CA LYS A 72 13.94 4.88 -15.73
C LYS A 72 13.57 5.19 -14.28
N GLY A 73 12.35 4.82 -13.89
CA GLY A 73 11.86 5.06 -12.53
C GLY A 73 11.35 6.49 -12.30
N MET A 74 11.31 7.32 -13.33
CA MET A 74 10.72 8.66 -13.23
C MET A 74 9.26 8.57 -12.79
N ARG A 75 8.88 9.40 -11.81
CA ARG A 75 7.52 9.42 -11.27
C ARG A 75 6.57 10.07 -12.27
N MET A 76 5.71 9.26 -12.83
CA MET A 76 4.70 9.67 -13.83
C MET A 76 3.33 9.14 -13.43
N ALA A 77 2.30 9.60 -14.13
CA ALA A 77 0.98 9.01 -14.04
C ALA A 77 1.01 7.53 -14.37
N GLY A 78 0.12 6.77 -13.80
CA GLY A 78 0.01 5.34 -14.05
C GLY A 78 -0.92 4.65 -13.06
N ARG A 79 -0.94 3.33 -13.12
CA ARG A 79 -1.76 2.52 -12.23
C ARG A 79 -1.33 2.69 -10.78
N MET A 80 -2.31 2.91 -9.91
CA MET A 80 -2.11 3.05 -8.47
C MET A 80 -2.91 1.99 -7.72
N GLY A 81 -2.31 1.43 -6.69
CA GLY A 81 -2.95 0.38 -5.89
C GLY A 81 -2.99 -0.98 -6.59
N GLY A 82 -3.68 -1.94 -5.98
CA GLY A 82 -3.70 -3.32 -6.45
C GLY A 82 -2.35 -4.01 -6.36
N GLU A 83 -1.47 -3.56 -5.48
CA GLU A 83 -0.12 -4.06 -5.27
C GLU A 83 -0.04 -4.85 -3.96
N ARG A 84 0.88 -5.81 -3.92
CA ARG A 84 1.21 -6.50 -2.67
C ARG A 84 1.90 -5.54 -1.72
N VAL A 85 1.33 -5.36 -0.55
CA VAL A 85 1.87 -4.48 0.49
C VAL A 85 2.04 -5.27 1.78
N THR A 86 3.18 -5.10 2.41
CA THR A 86 3.48 -5.67 3.73
C THR A 86 3.53 -4.53 4.76
N VAL A 87 2.70 -4.63 5.78
CA VAL A 87 2.75 -3.73 6.93
C VAL A 87 3.40 -4.48 8.07
N GLN A 88 4.56 -4.01 8.48
CA GLN A 88 5.38 -4.67 9.49
C GLN A 88 5.08 -4.19 10.91
N ASN A 89 5.35 -5.05 11.89
CA ASN A 89 5.33 -4.74 13.32
C ASN A 89 4.00 -4.19 13.82
N LEU A 90 2.92 -4.85 13.44
CA LEU A 90 1.61 -4.58 14.02
C LEU A 90 1.46 -5.37 15.32
N ARG A 91 1.04 -4.68 16.39
CA ARG A 91 0.85 -5.32 17.69
C ARG A 91 -0.49 -6.02 17.75
N VAL A 92 -0.49 -7.28 18.19
CA VAL A 92 -1.71 -8.03 18.51
C VAL A 92 -2.29 -7.48 19.80
N VAL A 93 -3.49 -6.92 19.73
CA VAL A 93 -4.20 -6.33 20.87
C VAL A 93 -5.01 -7.38 21.60
N LYS A 94 -5.72 -8.23 20.86
CA LYS A 94 -6.62 -9.23 21.43
C LYS A 94 -6.77 -10.44 20.49
N VAL A 95 -6.87 -11.61 21.07
CA VAL A 95 -7.21 -12.86 20.38
C VAL A 95 -8.55 -13.36 20.93
N ILE A 96 -9.55 -13.47 20.06
CA ILE A 96 -10.89 -13.95 20.41
C ILE A 96 -11.07 -15.34 19.77
N ALA A 97 -10.74 -16.38 20.53
CA ALA A 97 -10.77 -17.76 20.04
C ALA A 97 -12.18 -18.23 19.64
N ASP A 98 -13.21 -17.87 20.40
CA ASP A 98 -14.60 -18.28 20.16
C ASP A 98 -15.11 -17.87 18.77
N LYS A 99 -14.69 -16.71 18.30
CA LYS A 99 -15.09 -16.14 17.01
C LYS A 99 -14.01 -16.28 15.94
N ASN A 100 -12.88 -16.88 16.28
CA ASN A 100 -11.70 -16.98 15.43
C ASN A 100 -11.26 -15.60 14.87
N LEU A 101 -11.19 -14.60 15.76
CA LEU A 101 -10.85 -13.21 15.42
C LEU A 101 -9.51 -12.81 16.02
N LEU A 102 -8.71 -12.16 15.22
CA LEU A 102 -7.45 -11.53 15.62
C LEU A 102 -7.58 -10.02 15.50
N VAL A 103 -7.35 -9.31 16.60
CA VAL A 103 -7.40 -7.84 16.64
C VAL A 103 -5.99 -7.29 16.68
N VAL A 104 -5.62 -6.51 15.66
CA VAL A 104 -4.31 -5.87 15.55
C VAL A 104 -4.44 -4.35 15.60
N LYS A 105 -3.45 -3.68 16.15
CA LYS A 105 -3.38 -2.22 16.17
C LYS A 105 -2.67 -1.72 14.91
N GLY A 106 -3.34 -0.85 14.16
CA GLY A 106 -2.77 -0.20 13.00
C GLY A 106 -3.59 -0.44 11.72
N CYS A 107 -2.97 -0.14 10.59
CA CYS A 107 -3.60 -0.28 9.30
C CYS A 107 -3.31 -1.66 8.70
N VAL A 108 -4.31 -2.25 8.09
CA VAL A 108 -4.22 -3.48 7.33
C VAL A 108 -4.42 -3.15 5.84
N PRO A 109 -3.58 -3.66 4.93
CA PRO A 109 -3.73 -3.36 3.51
C PRO A 109 -5.01 -3.99 2.92
N GLY A 110 -5.58 -3.29 1.95
CA GLY A 110 -6.73 -3.78 1.21
C GLY A 110 -8.08 -3.18 1.64
N HIS A 111 -9.12 -3.68 1.01
CA HIS A 111 -10.50 -3.28 1.31
C HIS A 111 -11.10 -4.12 2.45
N LYS A 112 -12.25 -3.71 2.93
CA LYS A 112 -13.03 -4.49 3.89
C LYS A 112 -13.34 -5.87 3.32
N ASN A 113 -13.17 -6.93 4.12
CA ASN A 113 -13.31 -8.34 3.74
C ASN A 113 -12.25 -8.85 2.73
N ALA A 114 -11.13 -8.16 2.58
CA ALA A 114 -10.02 -8.68 1.79
C ALA A 114 -9.29 -9.82 2.53
N TYR A 115 -8.70 -10.72 1.76
CA TYR A 115 -7.80 -11.72 2.32
C TYR A 115 -6.43 -11.12 2.62
N VAL A 116 -5.88 -11.48 3.78
CA VAL A 116 -4.54 -11.07 4.20
C VAL A 116 -3.79 -12.26 4.75
N ILE A 117 -2.46 -12.21 4.68
CA ILE A 117 -1.56 -13.17 5.28
C ILE A 117 -0.95 -12.53 6.52
N VAL A 118 -1.05 -13.20 7.66
CA VAL A 118 -0.47 -12.73 8.92
C VAL A 118 0.71 -13.62 9.25
N GLU A 119 1.87 -13.04 9.42
CA GLU A 119 3.14 -13.72 9.69
C GLU A 119 3.73 -13.24 11.02
N LYS A 120 4.40 -14.16 11.72
CA LYS A 120 5.18 -13.85 12.94
C LYS A 120 6.60 -13.46 12.60
#